data_8132b1eafb4dd0841bd82afb63eb2d6c
#
_entry.id   8132b1eafb4dd0841bd82afb63eb2d6c
#
_cell.length_a   1.000
_cell.length_b   1.000
_cell.length_c   1.000
_cell.angle_alpha   90.00
_cell.angle_beta   90.00
_cell.angle_gamma   90.00
#
_symmetry.space_group_name_H-M   'P 1'
#
loop_
_entity.id
_entity.type
_entity.pdbx_description
1 polymer ?
#
loop_
_entity_poly.entity_id
_entity_poly.type
_entity_poly.pdbx_seq_one_letter_code
_entity_poly.pdbx_strand_id
1 'polypeptide(L)'
;AEAFKIYNADQKKAVKTYTHYNMPSAYAMLLTNKDVIPRIYYGDLYTDDGQFMATKSPYFDAISAMLQARTKYVAGGQTMAVDQHDVLTSVRFGKGAMTASDLGNAETRTEGVGLIISNNPKLQLGQQDNVVLHMGLAHANQAFRAVVLTTATGLTIYNDDDAPIRYT
;
A
#
# COMPACT_ATOMS: atom_id res chain seq x y z
N ALA A 1 -5.61 1.31 -20.28
CA ALA A 1 -4.84 1.64 -21.49
C ALA A 1 -4.21 3.05 -21.41
N GLU A 2 -4.94 4.10 -21.01
CA GLU A 2 -4.41 5.48 -20.99
C GLU A 2 -3.38 5.70 -19.86
N ALA A 3 -3.66 5.24 -18.65
CA ALA A 3 -2.75 5.32 -17.52
C ALA A 3 -1.39 4.66 -17.83
N PHE A 4 -1.41 3.54 -18.55
CA PHE A 4 -0.19 2.84 -18.96
C PHE A 4 0.63 3.63 -20.00
N LYS A 5 -0.04 4.27 -20.96
CA LYS A 5 0.65 5.14 -21.93
C LYS A 5 1.36 6.30 -21.25
N ILE A 6 0.70 6.91 -20.27
CA ILE A 6 1.22 8.04 -19.53
C ILE A 6 2.37 7.61 -18.62
N TYR A 7 2.25 6.44 -17.96
CA TYR A 7 3.35 5.84 -17.21
C TYR A 7 4.57 5.61 -18.11
N ASN A 8 4.38 4.98 -19.28
CA ASN A 8 5.47 4.71 -20.21
C ASN A 8 6.11 6.01 -20.74
N ALA A 9 5.30 7.04 -20.96
CA ALA A 9 5.79 8.35 -21.35
C ALA A 9 6.61 9.00 -20.24
N ASP A 10 6.17 8.87 -18.98
CA ASP A 10 6.88 9.42 -17.82
C ASP A 10 8.19 8.68 -17.55
N GLN A 11 8.22 7.35 -17.73
CA GLN A 11 9.44 6.55 -17.58
C GLN A 11 10.56 6.94 -18.55
N LYS A 12 10.22 7.53 -19.69
CA LYS A 12 11.18 8.00 -20.70
C LYS A 12 11.74 9.40 -20.39
N LYS A 13 11.17 10.12 -19.44
CA LYS A 13 11.65 11.46 -19.06
C LYS A 13 12.89 11.37 -18.18
N ALA A 14 13.80 12.34 -18.35
CA ALA A 14 14.95 12.51 -17.45
C ALA A 14 14.52 12.87 -16.03
N VAL A 15 13.49 13.71 -15.90
CA VAL A 15 12.83 14.03 -14.63
C VAL A 15 11.44 13.43 -14.66
N LYS A 16 11.19 12.47 -13.79
CA LYS A 16 9.91 11.76 -13.73
C LYS A 16 8.91 12.54 -12.88
N THR A 17 7.69 12.64 -13.38
CA THR A 17 6.56 13.27 -12.70
C THR A 17 5.66 12.19 -12.10
N TYR A 18 6.08 11.53 -11.04
CA TYR A 18 5.34 10.45 -10.37
C TYR A 18 3.95 10.86 -9.86
N THR A 19 3.62 12.15 -9.89
CA THR A 19 2.40 12.73 -9.34
C THR A 19 1.11 12.25 -9.98
N HIS A 20 1.14 11.68 -11.19
CA HIS A 20 -0.10 11.40 -11.91
C HIS A 20 -0.46 9.92 -12.03
N TYR A 21 0.47 8.97 -11.84
CA TYR A 21 0.22 7.56 -12.16
C TYR A 21 0.97 6.59 -11.25
N ASN A 22 0.81 6.74 -9.96
CA ASN A 22 1.30 5.72 -9.02
C ASN A 22 0.23 4.63 -8.88
N MET A 23 0.15 3.72 -9.84
CA MET A 23 -0.82 2.63 -9.84
C MET A 23 -0.72 1.75 -8.59
N PRO A 24 0.45 1.36 -8.09
CA PRO A 24 0.56 0.64 -6.82
C PRO A 24 -0.08 1.38 -5.66
N SER A 25 0.10 2.70 -5.53
CA SER A 25 -0.53 3.50 -4.48
C SER A 25 -2.05 3.55 -4.61
N ALA A 26 -2.57 3.66 -5.84
CA ALA A 26 -4.00 3.63 -6.09
C ALA A 26 -4.61 2.28 -5.68
N TYR A 27 -3.96 1.17 -6.02
CA TYR A 27 -4.39 -0.17 -5.60
C TYR A 27 -4.22 -0.40 -4.10
N ALA A 28 -3.16 0.13 -3.47
CA ALA A 28 -3.00 0.06 -2.03
C ALA A 28 -4.17 0.73 -1.31
N MET A 29 -4.57 1.92 -1.75
CA MET A 29 -5.75 2.61 -1.22
C MET A 29 -7.04 1.82 -1.47
N LEU A 30 -7.25 1.31 -2.68
CA LEU A 30 -8.44 0.54 -3.05
C LEU A 30 -8.55 -0.76 -2.24
N LEU A 31 -7.45 -1.51 -2.15
CA LEU A 31 -7.43 -2.83 -1.53
C LEU A 31 -7.49 -2.79 0.00
N THR A 32 -7.12 -1.68 0.62
CA THR A 32 -7.22 -1.52 2.08
C THR A 32 -8.49 -0.81 2.53
N ASN A 33 -9.25 -0.21 1.62
CA ASN A 33 -10.47 0.52 1.97
C ASN A 33 -11.56 -0.42 2.50
N LYS A 34 -12.25 0.04 3.56
CA LYS A 34 -13.32 -0.69 4.26
C LYS A 34 -14.63 -0.68 3.47
N ASP A 35 -14.92 0.40 2.79
CA ASP A 35 -16.26 0.71 2.26
C ASP A 35 -16.42 0.38 0.78
N VAL A 36 -15.43 -0.27 0.17
CA VAL A 36 -15.47 -0.62 -1.27
C VAL A 36 -15.31 -2.10 -1.51
N ILE A 37 -15.94 -2.58 -2.59
CA ILE A 37 -15.65 -3.89 -3.18
C ILE A 37 -14.60 -3.65 -4.28
N PRO A 38 -13.34 -4.01 -4.03
CA PRO A 38 -12.28 -3.73 -4.99
C PRO A 38 -12.42 -4.59 -6.23
N ARG A 39 -12.15 -3.99 -7.37
CA ARG A 39 -12.02 -4.71 -8.65
C ARG A 39 -10.64 -4.45 -9.21
N ILE A 40 -9.97 -5.52 -9.61
CA ILE A 40 -8.70 -5.41 -10.31
C ILE A 40 -8.98 -5.38 -11.81
N TYR A 41 -8.45 -4.35 -12.47
CA TYR A 41 -8.55 -4.27 -13.90
C TYR A 41 -7.48 -5.15 -14.55
N TYR A 42 -7.89 -6.00 -15.47
CA TYR A 42 -7.01 -6.95 -16.15
C TYR A 42 -5.80 -6.26 -16.82
N GLY A 43 -6.03 -5.13 -17.48
CA GLY A 43 -4.98 -4.37 -18.15
C GLY A 43 -3.95 -3.73 -17.23
N ASP A 44 -4.18 -3.72 -15.90
CA ASP A 44 -3.19 -3.31 -14.92
C ASP A 44 -2.31 -4.49 -14.46
N LEU A 45 -2.76 -5.74 -14.69
CA LEU A 45 -2.00 -6.95 -14.40
C LEU A 45 -1.19 -7.43 -15.60
N TYR A 46 -1.75 -7.33 -16.79
CA TYR A 46 -1.11 -7.86 -18.00
C TYR A 46 -1.14 -6.84 -19.14
N THR A 47 -0.04 -6.83 -19.90
CA THR A 47 0.01 -6.16 -21.20
C THR A 47 -0.39 -7.18 -22.24
N ASP A 48 -1.47 -6.89 -22.97
CA ASP A 48 -2.03 -7.83 -23.95
C ASP A 48 -1.40 -7.55 -25.32
N ASP A 49 -0.23 -8.14 -25.53
CA ASP A 49 0.50 -8.04 -26.81
C ASP A 49 0.00 -9.10 -27.80
N GLY A 50 -1.31 -9.31 -27.83
CA GLY A 50 -1.99 -10.26 -28.72
C GLY A 50 -2.14 -11.68 -28.18
N GLN A 51 -1.62 -11.96 -26.98
CA GLN A 51 -1.85 -13.23 -26.28
C GLN A 51 -2.39 -12.97 -24.89
N PHE A 52 -3.45 -13.68 -24.53
CA PHE A 52 -4.08 -13.58 -23.23
C PHE A 52 -3.10 -13.96 -22.10
N MET A 53 -2.92 -13.08 -21.10
CA MET A 53 -2.04 -13.27 -19.95
C MET A 53 -0.56 -13.57 -20.28
N ALA A 54 -0.09 -13.21 -21.47
CA ALA A 54 1.26 -13.57 -21.90
C ALA A 54 2.35 -12.74 -21.20
N THR A 55 2.09 -11.46 -20.99
CA THR A 55 3.11 -10.54 -20.46
C THR A 55 2.58 -9.80 -19.24
N LYS A 56 3.28 -9.95 -18.11
CA LYS A 56 2.97 -9.20 -16.89
C LYS A 56 3.21 -7.70 -17.08
N SER A 57 2.31 -6.89 -16.54
CA SER A 57 2.52 -5.45 -16.45
C SER A 57 3.61 -5.13 -15.41
N PRO A 58 4.18 -3.92 -15.42
CA PRO A 58 5.10 -3.47 -14.38
C PRO A 58 4.48 -3.42 -12.97
N TYR A 59 3.17 -3.49 -12.87
CA TYR A 59 2.43 -3.41 -11.60
C TYR A 59 2.01 -4.77 -11.06
N PHE A 60 2.14 -5.84 -11.86
CA PHE A 60 1.64 -7.16 -11.54
C PHE A 60 2.08 -7.65 -10.16
N ASP A 61 3.37 -7.59 -9.87
CA ASP A 61 3.92 -8.14 -8.64
C ASP A 61 3.48 -7.32 -7.42
N ALA A 62 3.43 -5.99 -7.53
CA ALA A 62 2.93 -5.12 -6.47
C ALA A 62 1.44 -5.36 -6.19
N ILE A 63 0.61 -5.43 -7.22
CA ILE A 63 -0.83 -5.67 -7.06
C ILE A 63 -1.06 -7.06 -6.47
N SER A 64 -0.31 -8.07 -6.92
CA SER A 64 -0.42 -9.44 -6.40
C SER A 64 -0.04 -9.53 -4.92
N ALA A 65 1.04 -8.87 -4.49
CA ALA A 65 1.44 -8.82 -3.10
C ALA A 65 0.37 -8.11 -2.23
N MET A 66 -0.19 -7.00 -2.71
CA MET A 66 -1.25 -6.29 -2.01
C MET A 66 -2.57 -7.09 -1.94
N LEU A 67 -2.90 -7.89 -2.96
CA LEU A 67 -4.04 -8.81 -2.92
C LEU A 67 -3.85 -9.89 -1.85
N GLN A 68 -2.65 -10.47 -1.74
CA GLN A 68 -2.32 -11.40 -0.67
C GLN A 68 -2.42 -10.75 0.71
N ALA A 69 -1.87 -9.54 0.86
CA ALA A 69 -1.98 -8.79 2.10
C ALA A 69 -3.44 -8.47 2.46
N ARG A 70 -4.28 -8.14 1.48
CA ARG A 70 -5.71 -7.93 1.70
C ARG A 70 -6.39 -9.15 2.30
N THR A 71 -6.14 -10.33 1.75
CA THR A 71 -6.77 -11.56 2.23
C THR A 71 -6.28 -12.00 3.60
N LYS A 72 -5.03 -11.65 3.95
CA LYS A 72 -4.42 -12.07 5.21
C LYS A 72 -4.63 -11.07 6.34
N TYR A 73 -4.60 -9.76 6.07
CA TYR A 73 -4.40 -8.75 7.10
C TYR A 73 -5.43 -7.62 7.12
N VAL A 74 -6.19 -7.42 6.03
CA VAL A 74 -7.09 -6.27 5.92
C VAL A 74 -8.45 -6.58 6.52
N ALA A 75 -8.65 -6.19 7.77
CA ALA A 75 -9.91 -6.37 8.49
C ALA A 75 -10.15 -5.25 9.53
N GLY A 76 -11.32 -5.25 10.13
CA GLY A 76 -11.71 -4.32 11.18
C GLY A 76 -12.10 -2.93 10.68
N GLY A 77 -12.18 -2.00 11.60
CA GLY A 77 -12.45 -0.60 11.32
C GLY A 77 -11.32 0.09 10.58
N GLN A 78 -11.57 1.32 10.13
CA GLN A 78 -10.60 2.11 9.38
C GLN A 78 -10.55 3.54 9.88
N THR A 79 -9.36 4.10 9.97
CA THR A 79 -9.13 5.54 10.00
C THR A 79 -8.29 5.95 8.80
N MET A 80 -8.53 7.18 8.34
CA MET A 80 -7.75 7.81 7.30
C MET A 80 -7.44 9.23 7.74
N ALA A 81 -6.23 9.68 7.48
CA ALA A 81 -5.81 11.05 7.73
C ALA A 81 -4.94 11.55 6.58
N VAL A 82 -5.05 12.83 6.30
CA VAL A 82 -4.09 13.55 5.48
C VAL A 82 -3.20 14.32 6.44
N ASP A 83 -2.02 13.81 6.64
CA ASP A 83 -1.02 14.38 7.51
C ASP A 83 0.01 15.08 6.63
N GLN A 84 0.20 16.38 6.83
CA GLN A 84 0.93 17.22 5.89
C GLN A 84 0.29 17.23 4.48
N HIS A 85 0.61 18.20 3.64
CA HIS A 85 -0.15 18.46 2.41
C HIS A 85 -0.13 17.34 1.37
N ASP A 86 0.82 16.39 1.47
CA ASP A 86 1.09 15.41 0.43
C ASP A 86 1.11 13.96 0.93
N VAL A 87 0.73 13.71 2.18
CA VAL A 87 0.78 12.38 2.77
C VAL A 87 -0.59 11.93 3.24
N LEU A 88 -1.08 10.84 2.66
CA LEU A 88 -2.27 10.13 3.11
C LEU A 88 -1.84 8.94 3.97
N THR A 89 -2.39 8.83 5.15
CA THR A 89 -2.27 7.65 6.01
C THR A 89 -3.61 6.95 6.12
N SER A 90 -3.59 5.63 6.22
CA SER A 90 -4.76 4.81 6.50
C SER A 90 -4.36 3.64 7.39
N VAL A 91 -5.23 3.31 8.34
CA VAL A 91 -5.05 2.16 9.22
C VAL A 91 -6.30 1.30 9.23
N ARG A 92 -6.13 0.00 9.07
CA ARG A 92 -7.14 -1.03 9.35
C ARG A 92 -6.75 -1.69 10.67
N PHE A 93 -7.68 -1.72 11.61
CA PHE A 93 -7.36 -2.11 13.00
C PHE A 93 -7.31 -3.62 13.26
N GLY A 94 -7.60 -4.45 12.25
CA GLY A 94 -7.70 -5.89 12.41
C GLY A 94 -9.09 -6.36 12.86
N LYS A 95 -9.37 -7.64 12.68
CA LYS A 95 -10.67 -8.24 13.00
C LYS A 95 -10.99 -8.12 14.50
N GLY A 96 -12.17 -7.63 14.82
CA GLY A 96 -12.61 -7.43 16.19
C GLY A 96 -12.26 -6.06 16.79
N ALA A 97 -11.54 -5.18 16.09
CA ALA A 97 -11.33 -3.80 16.47
C ALA A 97 -11.94 -2.86 15.41
N MET A 98 -12.84 -1.99 15.81
CA MET A 98 -13.53 -1.03 14.94
C MET A 98 -12.96 0.38 15.05
N THR A 99 -12.35 0.68 16.17
CA THR A 99 -11.75 1.97 16.50
C THR A 99 -10.35 1.81 17.09
N ALA A 100 -9.58 2.88 17.14
CA ALA A 100 -8.24 2.89 17.72
C ALA A 100 -8.23 2.59 19.24
N SER A 101 -9.36 2.78 19.92
CA SER A 101 -9.49 2.52 21.37
C SER A 101 -9.90 1.09 21.71
N ASP A 102 -10.28 0.29 20.72
CA ASP A 102 -10.67 -1.10 20.95
C ASP A 102 -9.43 -1.95 21.30
N LEU A 103 -9.59 -2.80 22.32
CA LEU A 103 -8.52 -3.71 22.73
C LEU A 103 -8.42 -4.92 21.81
N GLY A 104 -9.50 -5.21 21.06
CA GLY A 104 -9.55 -6.35 20.17
C GLY A 104 -9.44 -7.71 20.89
N ASN A 105 -8.99 -8.70 20.16
CA ASN A 105 -8.76 -10.06 20.64
C ASN A 105 -7.47 -10.65 20.05
N ALA A 106 -7.21 -11.94 20.25
CA ALA A 106 -6.02 -12.59 19.70
C ALA A 106 -5.94 -12.53 18.17
N GLU A 107 -7.07 -12.65 17.48
CA GLU A 107 -7.14 -12.55 16.01
C GLU A 107 -6.81 -11.13 15.52
N THR A 108 -7.22 -10.10 16.27
CA THR A 108 -6.92 -8.71 15.95
C THR A 108 -5.41 -8.48 15.80
N ARG A 109 -4.60 -9.11 16.65
CA ARG A 109 -3.15 -8.95 16.64
C ARG A 109 -2.45 -9.67 15.47
N THR A 110 -3.12 -10.59 14.81
CA THR A 110 -2.60 -11.27 13.60
C THR A 110 -2.96 -10.54 12.31
N GLU A 111 -3.81 -9.55 12.40
CA GLU A 111 -4.29 -8.74 11.27
C GLU A 111 -3.96 -7.26 11.50
N GLY A 112 -4.47 -6.42 10.63
CA GLY A 112 -4.23 -4.97 10.69
C GLY A 112 -3.18 -4.52 9.70
N VAL A 113 -3.45 -3.38 9.05
CA VAL A 113 -2.58 -2.83 8.00
C VAL A 113 -2.45 -1.33 8.19
N GLY A 114 -1.22 -0.84 8.14
CA GLY A 114 -0.90 0.56 7.99
C GLY A 114 -0.53 0.90 6.55
N LEU A 115 -1.01 2.02 6.06
CA LEU A 115 -0.77 2.52 4.72
C LEU A 115 -0.26 3.95 4.77
N ILE A 116 0.82 4.22 4.05
CA ILE A 116 1.34 5.57 3.81
C ILE A 116 1.42 5.76 2.30
N ILE A 117 0.76 6.76 1.78
CA ILE A 117 0.81 7.15 0.37
C ILE A 117 1.24 8.61 0.27
N SER A 118 2.21 8.88 -0.57
CA SER A 118 2.61 10.24 -0.91
C SER A 118 2.92 10.36 -2.39
N ASN A 119 2.56 11.50 -2.96
CA ASN A 119 3.00 11.90 -4.30
C ASN A 119 4.23 12.84 -4.24
N ASN A 120 4.75 13.10 -3.06
CA ASN A 120 5.91 13.97 -2.89
C ASN A 120 7.21 13.18 -3.15
N PRO A 121 7.91 13.43 -4.27
CA PRO A 121 9.16 12.72 -4.57
C PRO A 121 10.31 13.12 -3.64
N LYS A 122 10.14 14.17 -2.83
CA LYS A 122 11.12 14.64 -1.86
C LYS A 122 10.89 14.08 -0.46
N LEU A 123 9.80 13.34 -0.25
CA LEU A 123 9.51 12.72 1.04
C LEU A 123 10.63 11.74 1.42
N GLN A 124 11.27 11.96 2.57
CA GLN A 124 12.35 11.12 3.10
C GLN A 124 11.98 10.59 4.47
N LEU A 125 11.18 9.54 4.48
CA LEU A 125 10.74 8.88 5.71
C LEU A 125 11.94 8.39 6.53
N GLY A 126 11.90 8.67 7.81
CA GLY A 126 12.93 8.24 8.76
C GLY A 126 14.21 9.09 8.79
N GLN A 127 14.32 10.11 7.94
CA GLN A 127 15.44 11.07 7.96
C GLN A 127 14.99 12.47 8.33
N GLN A 128 14.11 13.06 7.53
CA GLN A 128 13.60 14.43 7.72
C GLN A 128 12.10 14.44 8.01
N ASP A 129 11.38 13.46 7.51
CA ASP A 129 9.94 13.39 7.58
C ASP A 129 9.52 12.19 8.46
N ASN A 130 8.73 12.49 9.50
CA ASN A 130 8.13 11.47 10.34
C ASN A 130 6.63 11.34 10.03
N VAL A 131 6.20 10.15 9.73
CA VAL A 131 4.78 9.82 9.55
C VAL A 131 4.37 8.85 10.64
N VAL A 132 3.36 9.20 11.41
CA VAL A 132 2.86 8.38 12.52
C VAL A 132 1.62 7.64 12.09
N LEU A 133 1.63 6.32 12.24
CA LEU A 133 0.46 5.46 12.07
C LEU A 133 -0.08 5.05 13.44
N HIS A 134 -1.28 5.50 13.77
CA HIS A 134 -1.97 5.12 15.00
C HIS A 134 -2.67 3.77 14.81
N MET A 135 -1.94 2.68 15.00
CA MET A 135 -2.44 1.32 14.78
C MET A 135 -3.50 0.86 15.80
N GLY A 136 -3.72 1.63 16.87
CA GLY A 136 -4.72 1.36 17.90
C GLY A 136 -4.19 0.53 19.06
N LEU A 137 -4.98 0.52 20.16
CA LEU A 137 -4.60 -0.15 21.41
C LEU A 137 -4.43 -1.66 21.28
N ALA A 138 -5.19 -2.28 20.38
CA ALA A 138 -5.07 -3.72 20.09
C ALA A 138 -3.66 -4.12 19.65
N HIS A 139 -2.92 -3.19 19.05
CA HIS A 139 -1.57 -3.41 18.51
C HIS A 139 -0.47 -2.79 19.37
N ALA A 140 -0.75 -2.43 20.61
CA ALA A 140 0.25 -1.86 21.51
C ALA A 140 1.48 -2.79 21.63
N ASN A 141 2.67 -2.22 21.50
CA ASN A 141 3.95 -2.93 21.54
C ASN A 141 4.11 -4.04 20.47
N GLN A 142 3.38 -3.97 19.37
CA GLN A 142 3.50 -4.90 18.25
C GLN A 142 4.44 -4.33 17.18
N ALA A 143 5.36 -5.18 16.69
CA ALA A 143 6.17 -4.86 15.54
C ALA A 143 5.38 -5.12 14.24
N PHE A 144 5.57 -4.26 13.27
CA PHE A 144 5.01 -4.40 11.92
C PHE A 144 6.14 -4.55 10.91
N ARG A 145 5.82 -5.19 9.80
CA ARG A 145 6.73 -5.28 8.64
C ARG A 145 6.09 -4.72 7.39
N ALA A 146 6.91 -4.20 6.50
CA ALA A 146 6.44 -3.78 5.19
C ALA A 146 6.02 -5.01 4.36
N VAL A 147 4.98 -4.84 3.54
CA VAL A 147 4.60 -5.80 2.49
C VAL A 147 5.07 -5.28 1.14
N VAL A 148 4.82 -4.02 0.88
CA VAL A 148 5.22 -3.33 -0.34
C VAL A 148 5.78 -1.96 0.03
N LEU A 149 6.94 -1.63 -0.49
CA LEU A 149 7.54 -0.32 -0.40
C LEU A 149 7.85 0.18 -1.80
N THR A 150 7.34 1.34 -2.15
CA THR A 150 7.71 2.05 -3.37
C THR A 150 8.52 3.28 -3.03
N THR A 151 9.64 3.45 -3.70
CA THR A 151 10.51 4.62 -3.55
C THR A 151 10.79 5.22 -4.92
N ALA A 152 11.45 6.37 -4.94
CA ALA A 152 11.92 6.98 -6.19
C ALA A 152 12.87 6.07 -7.00
N THR A 153 13.51 5.11 -6.34
CA THR A 153 14.48 4.18 -6.93
C THR A 153 13.89 2.83 -7.32
N GLY A 154 12.68 2.52 -6.88
CA GLY A 154 12.05 1.26 -7.26
C GLY A 154 10.97 0.74 -6.31
N LEU A 155 10.55 -0.46 -6.60
CA LEU A 155 9.56 -1.23 -5.85
C LEU A 155 10.27 -2.36 -5.09
N THR A 156 9.98 -2.48 -3.82
CA THR A 156 10.40 -3.63 -2.99
C THR A 156 9.16 -4.35 -2.48
N ILE A 157 9.11 -5.66 -2.64
CA ILE A 157 8.07 -6.54 -2.11
C ILE A 157 8.75 -7.41 -1.05
N TYR A 158 8.13 -7.50 0.12
CA TYR A 158 8.64 -8.29 1.23
C TYR A 158 7.82 -9.58 1.37
N ASN A 159 8.52 -10.67 1.61
CA ASN A 159 7.90 -11.97 1.90
C ASN A 159 7.62 -12.12 3.41
N ASP A 160 6.77 -13.08 3.76
CA ASP A 160 6.41 -13.33 5.16
C ASP A 160 7.61 -13.74 6.03
N ASP A 161 8.66 -14.28 5.42
CA ASP A 161 9.88 -14.71 6.10
C ASP A 161 10.95 -13.61 6.22
N ASP A 162 10.73 -12.45 5.60
CA ASP A 162 11.65 -11.33 5.69
C ASP A 162 11.66 -10.75 7.12
N ALA A 163 12.82 -10.33 7.57
CA ALA A 163 12.96 -9.70 8.87
C ALA A 163 12.07 -8.44 8.96
N PRO A 164 11.32 -8.25 10.06
CA PRO A 164 10.48 -7.07 10.20
C PRO A 164 11.34 -5.81 10.21
N ILE A 165 10.96 -4.83 9.39
CA ILE A 165 11.48 -3.48 9.53
C ILE A 165 10.86 -2.93 10.81
N ARG A 166 11.66 -2.73 11.83
CA ARG A 166 11.20 -2.13 13.09
C ARG A 166 11.11 -0.63 12.90
N TYR A 167 9.90 -0.13 12.91
CA TYR A 167 9.64 1.28 13.11
C TYR A 167 9.35 1.48 14.61
N THR A 168 10.14 2.28 15.25
CA THR A 168 9.93 2.72 16.65
C THR A 168 9.19 4.05 16.66
#